data_3c2eb4d1afd62b075f1bb7878b78f181
#
_entry.id   3c2eb4d1afd62b075f1bb7878b78f181
#
_cell.length_a   1.000
_cell.length_b   1.000
_cell.length_c   1.000
_cell.angle_alpha   90.00
_cell.angle_beta   90.00
_cell.angle_gamma   90.00
#
_symmetry.space_group_name_H-M   'P 1'
#
loop_
_entity.id
_entity.type
_entity.pdbx_description
1 polymer ?
#
loop_
_entity_poly.entity_id
_entity_poly.type
_entity_poly.pdbx_seq_one_letter_code
_entity_poly.pdbx_strand_id
1 'polypeptide(L)'
;DEMSRGKSFADALRTRTFEPDEPNYTPRISAVVYADGSYQMSILKSADGNGESVQRYFFDYPQPVAGEGHFISTYKHNGNPIPSFEGEPLCFACPRTIGDFAHGLWQNLNPDNKVSLFARVIDLETGESGDMIFNKYDAVCSDLDDPEEPELLPEELEQLKKLDAEEE
;
A
#
# COMPACT_ATOMS: atom_id res chain seq x y z
N ASP A 1 -10.60 6.46 -18.12
CA ASP A 1 -10.67 6.92 -16.73
C ASP A 1 -11.67 8.09 -16.62
N GLU A 2 -12.56 8.04 -15.61
CA GLU A 2 -13.63 9.03 -15.40
C GLU A 2 -13.08 10.38 -14.93
N MET A 3 -12.04 10.37 -14.10
CA MET A 3 -11.40 11.58 -13.60
C MET A 3 -10.64 12.32 -14.72
N SER A 4 -9.98 11.60 -15.62
CA SER A 4 -9.33 12.21 -16.80
C SER A 4 -10.31 12.89 -17.76
N ARG A 5 -11.61 12.58 -17.60
CA ARG A 5 -12.72 13.23 -18.31
C ARG A 5 -13.35 14.38 -17.52
N GLY A 6 -12.71 14.83 -16.45
CA GLY A 6 -13.12 15.97 -15.63
C GLY A 6 -14.14 15.69 -14.54
N LYS A 7 -14.44 14.42 -14.22
CA LYS A 7 -15.26 14.09 -13.06
C LYS A 7 -14.45 14.24 -11.76
N SER A 8 -15.11 14.63 -10.68
CA SER A 8 -14.55 14.54 -9.34
C SER A 8 -14.31 13.07 -8.94
N PHE A 9 -13.46 12.84 -7.95
CA PHE A 9 -13.23 11.50 -7.40
C PHE A 9 -14.53 10.84 -6.94
N ALA A 10 -15.36 11.56 -6.18
CA ALA A 10 -16.65 11.05 -5.73
C ALA A 10 -17.60 10.74 -6.90
N ASP A 11 -17.69 11.61 -7.93
CA ASP A 11 -18.56 11.35 -9.08
C ASP A 11 -18.09 10.16 -9.93
N ALA A 12 -16.79 9.96 -10.05
CA ALA A 12 -16.22 8.79 -10.73
C ALA A 12 -16.63 7.47 -10.05
N LEU A 13 -16.87 7.50 -8.75
CA LEU A 13 -17.21 6.32 -7.95
C LEU A 13 -18.72 6.14 -7.69
N ARG A 14 -19.57 7.14 -8.03
CA ARG A 14 -21.03 7.08 -7.77
C ARG A 14 -21.72 5.90 -8.44
N THR A 15 -21.22 5.46 -9.59
CA THR A 15 -21.78 4.32 -10.35
C THR A 15 -21.11 2.99 -10.04
N ARG A 16 -20.11 3.00 -9.13
CA ARG A 16 -19.39 1.79 -8.73
C ARG A 16 -20.03 1.18 -7.50
N THR A 17 -19.76 -0.12 -7.30
CA THR A 17 -20.23 -0.89 -6.16
C THR A 17 -19.10 -1.79 -5.66
N PHE A 18 -19.37 -2.53 -4.61
CA PHE A 18 -18.53 -3.62 -4.10
C PHE A 18 -18.47 -4.80 -5.09
N GLU A 19 -17.65 -5.81 -4.82
CA GLU A 19 -17.54 -6.99 -5.68
C GLU A 19 -18.74 -7.94 -5.45
N PRO A 20 -19.26 -8.61 -6.51
CA PRO A 20 -20.43 -9.48 -6.41
C PRO A 20 -20.05 -10.90 -5.95
N ASP A 21 -19.24 -11.02 -4.90
CA ASP A 21 -18.69 -12.26 -4.36
C ASP A 21 -19.41 -12.68 -3.07
N GLU A 22 -20.69 -13.05 -3.18
CA GLU A 22 -21.47 -13.56 -2.04
C GLU A 22 -20.74 -14.73 -1.33
N PRO A 23 -20.71 -14.79 0.00
CA PRO A 23 -21.39 -13.92 0.96
C PRO A 23 -20.55 -12.72 1.44
N ASN A 24 -19.34 -12.55 0.94
CA ASN A 24 -18.40 -11.54 1.44
C ASN A 24 -18.73 -10.13 0.95
N TYR A 25 -19.23 -10.01 -0.30
CA TYR A 25 -19.46 -8.71 -0.95
C TYR A 25 -18.28 -7.77 -0.73
N THR A 26 -17.10 -8.22 -1.17
CA THR A 26 -15.79 -7.56 -0.94
C THR A 26 -15.87 -6.06 -1.20
N PRO A 27 -15.60 -5.21 -0.20
CA PRO A 27 -15.62 -3.78 -0.37
C PRO A 27 -14.59 -3.32 -1.41
N ARG A 28 -14.93 -2.29 -2.16
CA ARG A 28 -14.00 -1.59 -3.04
C ARG A 28 -13.46 -0.37 -2.32
N ILE A 29 -12.15 -0.33 -2.14
CA ILE A 29 -11.43 0.82 -1.61
C ILE A 29 -10.71 1.57 -2.73
N SER A 30 -10.62 2.88 -2.60
CA SER A 30 -9.93 3.73 -3.58
C SER A 30 -9.31 4.93 -2.88
N ALA A 31 -8.23 5.46 -3.45
CA ALA A 31 -7.62 6.70 -3.01
C ALA A 31 -7.15 7.51 -4.22
N VAL A 32 -7.04 8.82 -4.04
CA VAL A 32 -6.40 9.75 -4.98
C VAL A 32 -5.56 10.73 -4.18
N VAL A 33 -4.36 11.03 -4.68
CA VAL A 33 -3.48 12.10 -4.17
C VAL A 33 -3.38 13.15 -5.25
N TYR A 34 -3.54 14.42 -4.87
CA TYR A 34 -3.45 15.56 -5.77
C TYR A 34 -2.06 16.20 -5.70
N ALA A 35 -1.73 17.01 -6.71
CA ALA A 35 -0.43 17.66 -6.83
C ALA A 35 -0.13 18.65 -5.68
N ASP A 36 -1.14 19.16 -5.00
CA ASP A 36 -1.00 20.03 -3.82
C ASP A 36 -0.82 19.24 -2.49
N GLY A 37 -0.74 17.91 -2.57
CA GLY A 37 -0.60 17.02 -1.42
C GLY A 37 -1.91 16.65 -0.75
N SER A 38 -3.03 17.31 -1.08
CA SER A 38 -4.34 16.87 -0.60
C SER A 38 -4.69 15.49 -1.13
N TYR A 39 -5.54 14.76 -0.42
CA TYR A 39 -5.96 13.43 -0.87
C TYR A 39 -7.37 13.10 -0.43
N GLN A 40 -7.97 12.15 -1.13
CA GLN A 40 -9.28 11.60 -0.82
C GLN A 40 -9.21 10.08 -0.80
N MET A 41 -10.02 9.48 0.08
CA MET A 41 -10.19 8.04 0.20
C MET A 41 -11.67 7.67 0.10
N SER A 42 -11.96 6.46 -0.33
CA SER A 42 -13.35 5.97 -0.37
C SER A 42 -13.45 4.50 -0.05
N ILE A 43 -14.59 4.13 0.50
CA ILE A 43 -15.02 2.75 0.74
C ILE A 43 -16.41 2.59 0.15
N LEU A 44 -16.58 1.63 -0.77
CA LEU A 44 -17.86 1.20 -1.29
C LEU A 44 -18.12 -0.20 -0.78
N LYS A 45 -19.15 -0.40 0.02
CA LYS A 45 -19.42 -1.70 0.66
C LYS A 45 -20.91 -2.05 0.64
N SER A 46 -21.21 -3.32 0.83
CA SER A 46 -22.56 -3.80 1.03
C SER A 46 -23.17 -3.17 2.29
N ALA A 47 -24.45 -2.83 2.23
CA ALA A 47 -25.22 -2.49 3.41
C ALA A 47 -25.73 -3.78 4.06
N ASP A 48 -25.29 -4.03 5.29
CA ASP A 48 -25.78 -5.14 6.12
C ASP A 48 -25.67 -6.53 5.46
N GLY A 49 -24.65 -6.75 4.63
CA GLY A 49 -24.47 -8.01 3.88
C GLY A 49 -25.51 -8.23 2.77
N ASN A 50 -26.18 -7.16 2.32
CA ASN A 50 -27.16 -7.21 1.25
C ASN A 50 -26.50 -6.92 -0.11
N GLY A 51 -26.58 -7.83 -1.06
CA GLY A 51 -26.01 -7.70 -2.40
C GLY A 51 -26.62 -6.61 -3.27
N GLU A 52 -27.81 -6.11 -2.93
CA GLU A 52 -28.52 -5.08 -3.73
C GLU A 52 -28.30 -3.66 -3.21
N SER A 53 -27.83 -3.50 -1.97
CA SER A 53 -27.69 -2.20 -1.31
C SER A 53 -26.24 -1.83 -1.11
N VAL A 54 -25.80 -0.67 -1.62
CA VAL A 54 -24.46 -0.16 -1.52
C VAL A 54 -24.37 1.09 -0.64
N GLN A 55 -23.44 1.07 0.30
CA GLN A 55 -23.02 2.24 1.06
C GLN A 55 -21.72 2.81 0.46
N ARG A 56 -21.64 4.15 0.41
CA ARG A 56 -20.48 4.88 -0.14
C ARG A 56 -19.99 5.87 0.89
N TYR A 57 -18.75 5.71 1.29
CA TYR A 57 -18.06 6.62 2.22
C TYR A 57 -16.94 7.32 1.47
N PHE A 58 -16.83 8.64 1.66
CA PHE A 58 -15.79 9.49 1.12
C PHE A 58 -15.16 10.26 2.26
N PHE A 59 -13.85 10.25 2.32
CA PHE A 59 -13.04 10.94 3.32
C PHE A 59 -12.13 11.92 2.58
N ASP A 60 -12.17 13.18 2.99
CA ASP A 60 -11.49 14.29 2.33
C ASP A 60 -10.45 14.90 3.26
N TYR A 61 -9.21 14.95 2.81
CA TYR A 61 -8.06 15.48 3.55
C TYR A 61 -7.45 16.66 2.78
N PRO A 62 -8.07 17.84 2.82
CA PRO A 62 -7.62 19.00 2.06
C PRO A 62 -6.32 19.60 2.60
N GLN A 63 -5.97 19.32 3.83
CA GLN A 63 -4.75 19.81 4.50
C GLN A 63 -4.11 18.64 5.29
N PRO A 64 -3.30 17.79 4.61
CA PRO A 64 -2.62 16.70 5.29
C PRO A 64 -1.62 17.21 6.33
N VAL A 65 -1.50 16.51 7.43
CA VAL A 65 -0.57 16.84 8.53
C VAL A 65 0.71 16.04 8.35
N ALA A 66 1.85 16.73 8.34
CA ALA A 66 3.14 16.07 8.19
C ALA A 66 3.40 15.06 9.33
N GLY A 67 3.77 13.84 8.97
CA GLY A 67 4.01 12.75 9.90
C GLY A 67 2.76 11.95 10.28
N GLU A 68 1.58 12.30 9.75
CA GLU A 68 0.34 11.54 9.90
C GLU A 68 -0.04 10.86 8.59
N GLY A 69 -0.50 9.62 8.67
CA GLY A 69 -1.05 8.85 7.55
C GLY A 69 -2.42 8.28 7.89
N HIS A 70 -3.17 7.89 6.86
CA HIS A 70 -4.48 7.28 7.00
C HIS A 70 -4.53 5.94 6.28
N PHE A 71 -5.18 4.97 6.92
CA PHE A 71 -5.28 3.60 6.45
C PHE A 71 -6.73 3.15 6.30
N ILE A 72 -7.03 2.52 5.17
CA ILE A 72 -8.27 1.76 4.96
C ILE A 72 -7.94 0.37 4.41
N SER A 73 -8.81 -0.59 4.69
CA SER A 73 -8.73 -1.94 4.13
C SER A 73 -10.10 -2.39 3.61
N THR A 74 -10.13 -3.46 2.85
CA THR A 74 -11.39 -4.08 2.42
C THR A 74 -12.07 -4.79 3.59
N TYR A 75 -11.29 -5.44 4.45
CA TYR A 75 -11.76 -6.26 5.56
C TYR A 75 -11.21 -5.79 6.91
N LYS A 76 -11.98 -6.02 7.97
CA LYS A 76 -11.61 -5.67 9.33
C LYS A 76 -10.67 -6.71 9.96
N HIS A 77 -10.97 -7.99 9.76
CA HIS A 77 -10.20 -9.14 10.24
C HIS A 77 -10.67 -10.41 9.50
N ASN A 78 -10.02 -11.54 9.75
CA ASN A 78 -10.47 -12.83 9.23
C ASN A 78 -11.84 -13.21 9.80
N GLY A 79 -12.65 -13.88 9.00
CA GLY A 79 -14.00 -14.33 9.39
C GLY A 79 -14.67 -15.17 8.30
N ASN A 80 -15.90 -15.63 8.58
CA ASN A 80 -16.75 -16.33 7.60
C ASN A 80 -18.24 -15.99 7.85
N PRO A 81 -18.88 -15.12 7.06
CA PRO A 81 -18.24 -14.28 6.02
C PRO A 81 -17.20 -13.34 6.60
N ILE A 82 -16.29 -12.84 5.75
CA ILE A 82 -15.23 -11.93 6.20
C ILE A 82 -15.85 -10.55 6.46
N PRO A 83 -15.71 -9.97 7.68
CA PRO A 83 -16.35 -8.70 7.97
C PRO A 83 -15.67 -7.53 7.24
N SER A 84 -16.48 -6.69 6.61
CA SER A 84 -16.03 -5.47 5.94
C SER A 84 -15.41 -4.48 6.92
N PHE A 85 -14.47 -3.66 6.44
CA PHE A 85 -13.95 -2.52 7.20
C PHE A 85 -15.08 -1.58 7.63
N GLU A 86 -14.99 -1.05 8.84
CA GLU A 86 -15.98 -0.18 9.46
C GLU A 86 -15.32 1.06 10.06
N GLY A 87 -16.09 2.15 10.08
CA GLY A 87 -15.68 3.40 10.70
C GLY A 87 -14.86 4.30 9.77
N GLU A 88 -14.07 5.16 10.38
CA GLU A 88 -13.19 6.12 9.73
C GLU A 88 -11.85 5.48 9.36
N PRO A 89 -11.09 6.05 8.39
CA PRO A 89 -9.72 5.65 8.15
C PRO A 89 -8.88 5.73 9.42
N LEU A 90 -8.08 4.70 9.68
CA LEU A 90 -7.23 4.65 10.87
C LEU A 90 -6.05 5.60 10.71
N CYS A 91 -5.90 6.55 11.63
CA CYS A 91 -4.73 7.43 11.67
C CYS A 91 -3.52 6.68 12.25
N PHE A 92 -2.34 6.89 11.65
CA PHE A 92 -1.08 6.34 12.14
C PHE A 92 0.07 7.33 11.94
N ALA A 93 1.13 7.18 12.75
CA ALA A 93 2.35 7.96 12.58
C ALA A 93 3.13 7.45 11.36
N CYS A 94 3.34 8.34 10.38
CA CYS A 94 4.05 8.00 9.15
C CYS A 94 5.57 8.16 9.35
N PRO A 95 6.40 7.12 9.11
CA PRO A 95 7.86 7.24 9.11
C PRO A 95 8.36 8.27 8.09
N ARG A 96 9.57 8.79 8.32
CA ARG A 96 10.14 9.85 7.46
C ARG A 96 10.62 9.36 6.11
N THR A 97 11.00 8.09 6.03
CA THR A 97 11.54 7.51 4.79
C THR A 97 10.60 6.45 4.24
N ILE A 98 10.57 6.33 2.91
CA ILE A 98 9.80 5.27 2.25
C ILE A 98 10.31 3.87 2.66
N GLY A 99 11.62 3.74 2.88
CA GLY A 99 12.25 2.48 3.33
C GLY A 99 11.72 2.04 4.68
N ASP A 100 11.78 2.91 5.70
CA ASP A 100 11.26 2.60 7.05
C ASP A 100 9.78 2.29 7.02
N PHE A 101 9.00 3.08 6.24
CA PHE A 101 7.57 2.86 6.08
C PHE A 101 7.26 1.50 5.46
N ALA A 102 7.85 1.20 4.30
CA ALA A 102 7.55 0.01 3.53
C ALA A 102 8.04 -1.27 4.23
N HIS A 103 9.26 -1.27 4.81
CA HIS A 103 9.76 -2.38 5.60
C HIS A 103 8.93 -2.62 6.87
N GLY A 104 8.64 -1.55 7.61
CA GLY A 104 7.80 -1.63 8.81
C GLY A 104 6.42 -2.20 8.50
N LEU A 105 5.78 -1.72 7.43
CA LEU A 105 4.48 -2.23 7.01
C LEU A 105 4.56 -3.70 6.59
N TRP A 106 5.53 -4.05 5.74
CA TRP A 106 5.73 -5.42 5.28
C TRP A 106 5.96 -6.42 6.40
N GLN A 107 6.74 -6.05 7.42
CA GLN A 107 7.00 -6.90 8.59
C GLN A 107 5.75 -7.13 9.44
N ASN A 108 4.85 -6.14 9.52
CA ASN A 108 3.63 -6.22 10.32
C ASN A 108 2.42 -6.83 9.58
N LEU A 109 2.49 -7.02 8.27
CA LEU A 109 1.46 -7.77 7.55
C LEU A 109 1.45 -9.24 7.94
N ASN A 110 0.25 -9.84 8.02
CA ASN A 110 0.11 -11.27 8.31
C ASN A 110 0.92 -12.11 7.31
N PRO A 111 1.92 -12.91 7.77
CA PRO A 111 2.82 -13.65 6.88
C PRO A 111 2.11 -14.68 6.01
N ASP A 112 0.98 -15.21 6.45
CA ASP A 112 0.22 -16.21 5.68
C ASP A 112 -0.56 -15.57 4.54
N ASN A 113 -1.08 -14.37 4.77
CA ASN A 113 -1.99 -13.68 3.85
C ASN A 113 -1.31 -12.64 2.95
N LYS A 114 -0.15 -12.10 3.34
CA LYS A 114 0.54 -11.11 2.52
C LYS A 114 1.04 -11.73 1.21
N VAL A 115 0.84 -11.03 0.11
CA VAL A 115 1.28 -11.43 -1.22
C VAL A 115 2.31 -10.45 -1.75
N SER A 116 1.97 -9.18 -1.80
CA SER A 116 2.86 -8.11 -2.25
C SER A 116 2.52 -6.79 -1.56
N LEU A 117 3.49 -5.89 -1.53
CA LEU A 117 3.35 -4.50 -1.10
C LEU A 117 4.00 -3.61 -2.15
N PHE A 118 3.27 -2.62 -2.61
CA PHE A 118 3.79 -1.51 -3.40
C PHE A 118 3.77 -0.25 -2.54
N ALA A 119 4.89 0.45 -2.45
CA ALA A 119 5.00 1.74 -1.80
C ALA A 119 5.57 2.77 -2.78
N ARG A 120 5.02 3.99 -2.76
CA ARG A 120 5.47 5.11 -3.59
C ARG A 120 5.64 6.35 -2.75
N VAL A 121 6.77 7.03 -2.91
CA VAL A 121 6.98 8.40 -2.47
C VAL A 121 6.88 9.34 -3.67
N ILE A 122 6.27 10.49 -3.47
CA ILE A 122 6.14 11.54 -4.50
C ILE A 122 6.64 12.84 -3.87
N ASP A 123 7.64 13.45 -4.49
CA ASP A 123 8.07 14.81 -4.17
C ASP A 123 7.08 15.79 -4.78
N LEU A 124 6.40 16.57 -3.93
CA LEU A 124 5.35 17.49 -4.39
C LEU A 124 5.90 18.76 -5.07
N GLU A 125 7.17 19.09 -4.87
CA GLU A 125 7.79 20.27 -5.49
C GLU A 125 8.29 19.94 -6.90
N THR A 126 8.92 18.78 -7.07
CA THR A 126 9.52 18.36 -8.35
C THR A 126 8.59 17.46 -9.17
N GLY A 127 7.66 16.76 -8.54
CA GLY A 127 6.83 15.71 -9.14
C GLY A 127 7.57 14.38 -9.35
N GLU A 128 8.82 14.28 -8.90
CA GLU A 128 9.59 13.03 -8.96
C GLU A 128 8.99 12.00 -8.00
N SER A 129 9.11 10.73 -8.36
CA SER A 129 8.62 9.63 -7.52
C SER A 129 9.61 8.49 -7.46
N GLY A 130 9.65 7.80 -6.31
CA GLY A 130 10.39 6.57 -6.11
C GLY A 130 9.45 5.46 -5.61
N ASP A 131 9.69 4.24 -6.06
CA ASP A 131 8.85 3.08 -5.77
C ASP A 131 9.63 2.00 -5.02
N MET A 132 8.92 1.26 -4.16
CA MET A 132 9.41 0.03 -3.54
C MET A 132 8.36 -1.06 -3.70
N ILE A 133 8.80 -2.26 -4.09
CA ILE A 133 7.93 -3.42 -4.26
C ILE A 133 8.48 -4.59 -3.43
N PHE A 134 7.61 -5.18 -2.63
CA PHE A 134 7.89 -6.40 -1.88
C PHE A 134 6.96 -7.49 -2.37
N ASN A 135 7.51 -8.65 -2.69
CA ASN A 135 6.75 -9.84 -3.04
C ASN A 135 7.10 -10.99 -2.10
N LYS A 136 6.11 -11.82 -1.79
CA LYS A 136 6.29 -12.95 -0.86
C LYS A 136 7.36 -13.94 -1.31
N TYR A 137 7.54 -14.08 -2.62
CA TYR A 137 8.38 -15.11 -3.24
C TYR A 137 9.56 -14.57 -4.05
N ASP A 138 9.70 -13.23 -4.12
CA ASP A 138 10.75 -12.57 -4.88
C ASP A 138 11.66 -11.74 -3.99
N ALA A 139 12.87 -11.47 -4.45
CA ALA A 139 13.74 -10.47 -3.85
C ALA A 139 13.11 -9.07 -3.92
N VAL A 140 13.44 -8.22 -2.97
CA VAL A 140 13.01 -6.81 -2.96
C VAL A 140 13.60 -6.13 -4.20
N CYS A 141 12.75 -5.59 -5.07
CA CYS A 141 13.17 -4.67 -6.12
C CYS A 141 12.95 -3.24 -5.61
N SER A 142 14.00 -2.46 -5.48
CA SER A 142 13.94 -1.02 -5.22
C SER A 142 14.57 -0.28 -6.40
N ASP A 143 13.86 0.70 -6.95
CA ASP A 143 14.42 1.63 -7.95
C ASP A 143 15.24 2.75 -7.27
N LEU A 144 15.30 2.74 -5.93
CA LEU A 144 16.16 3.62 -5.15
C LEU A 144 17.50 2.90 -4.95
N ASP A 145 18.55 3.50 -5.45
CA ASP A 145 19.95 3.04 -5.45
C ASP A 145 20.24 2.03 -4.33
N ASP A 146 20.45 0.78 -4.72
CA ASP A 146 21.13 -0.21 -3.88
C ASP A 146 22.47 0.43 -3.48
N PRO A 147 22.79 0.60 -2.19
CA PRO A 147 24.13 1.00 -1.83
C PRO A 147 25.05 -0.06 -2.47
N GLU A 148 25.91 0.35 -3.39
CA GLU A 148 26.90 -0.50 -4.05
C GLU A 148 27.42 -1.48 -3.00
N GLU A 149 27.17 -2.78 -3.17
CA GLU A 149 27.85 -3.78 -2.35
C GLU A 149 29.34 -3.43 -2.44
N PRO A 150 30.01 -3.26 -1.29
CA PRO A 150 31.42 -2.91 -1.33
C PRO A 150 32.11 -3.98 -2.17
N GLU A 151 32.69 -3.59 -3.32
CA GLU A 151 33.52 -4.48 -4.13
C GLU A 151 34.59 -5.04 -3.20
N LEU A 152 34.44 -6.32 -2.85
CA LEU A 152 35.44 -7.01 -2.07
C LEU A 152 36.78 -6.91 -2.83
N LEU A 153 37.78 -6.38 -2.18
CA LEU A 153 39.10 -6.30 -2.75
C LEU A 153 39.56 -7.71 -3.17
N PRO A 154 40.32 -7.86 -4.24
CA PRO A 154 40.78 -9.16 -4.72
C PRO A 154 41.42 -10.04 -3.64
N GLU A 155 42.07 -9.42 -2.64
CA GLU A 155 42.67 -10.08 -1.49
C GLU A 155 41.63 -10.67 -0.52
N GLU A 156 40.49 -10.04 -0.35
CA GLU A 156 39.37 -10.54 0.49
C GLU A 156 38.65 -11.70 -0.17
N LEU A 157 38.52 -11.67 -1.50
CA LEU A 157 37.95 -12.75 -2.30
C LEU A 157 38.83 -14.02 -2.27
N GLU A 158 40.14 -13.87 -2.19
CA GLU A 158 41.08 -15.00 -2.04
C GLU A 158 41.06 -15.61 -0.63
N GLN A 159 40.78 -14.79 0.39
CA GLN A 159 40.63 -15.28 1.76
C GLN A 159 39.33 -16.08 1.95
N LEU A 160 38.24 -15.63 1.38
CA LEU A 160 36.96 -16.35 1.39
C LEU A 160 37.07 -17.71 0.69
N LYS A 161 37.73 -17.78 -0.47
CA LYS A 161 37.98 -19.04 -1.20
C LYS A 161 38.86 -20.02 -0.44
N LYS A 162 39.74 -19.55 0.43
CA LYS A 162 40.58 -20.44 1.26
C LYS A 162 39.81 -20.99 2.46
N LEU A 163 38.88 -20.21 3.01
CA LEU A 163 38.01 -20.66 4.09
C LEU A 163 37.04 -21.75 3.63
N ASP A 164 36.43 -21.58 2.45
CA ASP A 164 35.54 -22.60 1.86
C ASP A 164 36.25 -23.91 1.49
N ALA A 165 37.55 -23.86 1.21
CA ALA A 165 38.34 -25.04 0.87
C ALA A 165 38.88 -25.80 2.09
N GLU A 166 38.76 -25.26 3.29
CA GLU A 166 39.18 -25.92 4.55
C GLU A 166 38.01 -26.63 5.26
N GLU A 167 36.74 -26.45 4.77
CA GLU A 167 35.55 -27.10 5.33
C GLU A 167 35.10 -28.35 4.52
N GLU A 168 35.78 -28.74 3.45
CA GLU A 168 35.58 -30.02 2.73
C GLU A 168 36.61 -31.08 3.16
#